data_6f0747af87539e05b8cee413539d4d8b
#
_entry.id   6f0747af87539e05b8cee413539d4d8b
#
_cell.length_a   1.000
_cell.length_b   1.000
_cell.length_c   1.000
_cell.angle_alpha   90.00
_cell.angle_beta   90.00
_cell.angle_gamma   90.00
#
_symmetry.space_group_name_H-M   'P 1'
#
loop_
_entity.id
_entity.type
_entity.pdbx_description
1 polymer ?
#
loop_
_entity_poly.entity_id
_entity_poly.type
_entity_poly.pdbx_seq_one_letter_code
_entity_poly.pdbx_strand_id
1 'polypeptide(L)'
;MADNTNPILEPEQRRTKTTLPNFLLSVRLKYVKLGYHYLITHAMYLLLTPLLGIVSVHLSTLNLQDLTHLWNHLKFNLVGVVLCSALLVFLFTLYFMSRPRKVYLVNFACYKPEQARMCTREIFMERSGLAGVFTEDNLAFQKKILERSGLGQKTYFPEAVLRVPPNPCMAEARKEAETVMFGAIDELLEKTGVKAKDIGILIVNCSLFNPTPSLSAMVVNHYKLRGNVLSYNLGGMGCSAGLISIDLAKQLLQVCCYLATFTFLFFIFYFLP
;
A
#
# COMPACT_ATOMS: atom_id res chain seq x y z
N MET A 1 -52.11 -45.93 27.80
CA MET A 1 -51.47 -44.65 28.17
C MET A 1 -50.25 -44.59 27.25
N ALA A 2 -50.30 -43.70 26.33
CA ALA A 2 -49.42 -43.69 25.17
C ALA A 2 -48.10 -42.98 25.52
N ASP A 3 -47.05 -43.68 25.30
CA ASP A 3 -45.65 -43.19 25.35
C ASP A 3 -45.31 -42.57 24.00
N ASN A 4 -45.08 -41.26 24.00
CA ASN A 4 -44.86 -40.49 22.80
C ASN A 4 -43.38 -40.01 22.79
N THR A 5 -42.45 -40.92 22.48
CA THR A 5 -41.07 -40.63 22.21
C THR A 5 -40.87 -40.24 20.73
N ASN A 6 -40.76 -38.93 20.49
CA ASN A 6 -40.33 -38.41 19.18
C ASN A 6 -38.81 -38.68 19.00
N PRO A 7 -38.39 -39.30 17.88
CA PRO A 7 -36.98 -39.39 17.55
C PRO A 7 -36.50 -38.03 17.01
N ILE A 8 -35.51 -37.51 17.70
CA ILE A 8 -34.72 -36.32 17.28
C ILE A 8 -33.94 -36.72 16.03
N LEU A 9 -34.37 -36.16 14.88
CA LEU A 9 -33.63 -36.22 13.62
C LEU A 9 -32.36 -35.42 13.76
N GLU A 10 -31.23 -36.11 13.81
CA GLU A 10 -29.91 -35.46 13.64
C GLU A 10 -29.83 -34.79 12.24
N PRO A 11 -29.41 -33.53 12.14
CA PRO A 11 -29.15 -32.92 10.85
C PRO A 11 -27.88 -33.52 10.24
N GLU A 12 -28.07 -34.30 9.19
CA GLU A 12 -27.02 -34.81 8.32
C GLU A 12 -26.17 -33.63 7.81
N GLN A 13 -25.05 -33.37 8.46
CA GLN A 13 -24.04 -32.40 8.00
C GLN A 13 -23.48 -32.91 6.67
N ARG A 14 -24.09 -32.47 5.60
CA ARG A 14 -23.55 -32.54 4.25
C ARG A 14 -22.25 -31.74 4.21
N ARG A 15 -21.13 -32.37 4.59
CA ARG A 15 -19.79 -31.88 4.32
C ARG A 15 -19.62 -31.78 2.81
N THR A 16 -20.01 -30.66 2.24
CA THR A 16 -19.50 -30.28 0.93
C THR A 16 -18.00 -30.17 1.09
N LYS A 17 -17.26 -31.13 0.55
CA LYS A 17 -15.84 -31.01 0.32
C LYS A 17 -15.64 -29.77 -0.56
N THR A 18 -15.42 -28.63 0.05
CA THR A 18 -14.86 -27.47 -0.65
C THR A 18 -13.45 -27.89 -1.03
N THR A 19 -13.32 -28.41 -2.25
CA THR A 19 -12.01 -28.59 -2.86
C THR A 19 -11.35 -27.22 -2.89
N LEU A 20 -10.27 -27.06 -2.13
CA LEU A 20 -9.44 -25.86 -2.17
C LEU A 20 -9.14 -25.54 -3.64
N PRO A 21 -9.28 -24.28 -4.06
CA PRO A 21 -9.00 -23.89 -5.42
C PRO A 21 -7.59 -24.32 -5.80
N ASN A 22 -7.48 -25.03 -6.94
CA ASN A 22 -6.21 -25.59 -7.36
C ASN A 22 -5.18 -24.46 -7.57
N PHE A 23 -4.22 -24.37 -6.68
CA PHE A 23 -3.23 -23.30 -6.61
C PHE A 23 -2.43 -23.13 -7.91
N LEU A 24 -2.22 -24.24 -8.62
CA LEU A 24 -1.57 -24.27 -9.94
C LEU A 24 -2.38 -23.53 -11.02
N LEU A 25 -3.71 -23.62 -10.98
CA LEU A 25 -4.58 -22.88 -11.90
C LEU A 25 -4.60 -21.39 -11.56
N SER A 26 -4.58 -21.03 -10.29
CA SER A 26 -4.47 -19.64 -9.82
C SER A 26 -3.15 -18.98 -10.26
N VAL A 27 -2.05 -19.71 -10.20
CA VAL A 27 -0.72 -19.23 -10.62
C VAL A 27 -0.70 -18.99 -12.14
N ARG A 28 -1.26 -19.89 -12.95
CA ARG A 28 -1.35 -19.71 -14.41
C ARG A 28 -2.18 -18.48 -14.79
N LEU A 29 -3.32 -18.26 -14.14
CA LEU A 29 -4.14 -17.07 -14.34
C LEU A 29 -3.41 -15.78 -13.95
N LYS A 30 -2.56 -15.81 -12.93
CA LYS A 30 -1.75 -14.67 -12.50
C LYS A 30 -0.76 -14.24 -13.59
N TYR A 31 -0.08 -15.20 -14.22
CA TYR A 31 0.85 -14.90 -15.32
C TYR A 31 0.13 -14.37 -16.56
N VAL A 32 -1.04 -14.91 -16.88
CA VAL A 32 -1.88 -14.41 -17.98
C VAL A 32 -2.32 -12.97 -17.70
N LYS A 33 -2.81 -12.67 -16.50
CA LYS A 33 -3.18 -11.31 -16.10
C LYS A 33 -1.99 -10.35 -16.13
N LEU A 34 -0.82 -10.79 -15.67
CA LEU A 34 0.41 -10.01 -15.73
C LEU A 34 0.83 -9.73 -17.18
N GLY A 35 0.73 -10.73 -18.06
CA GLY A 35 0.99 -10.58 -19.49
C GLY A 35 0.04 -9.60 -20.16
N TYR A 36 -1.25 -9.67 -19.87
CA TYR A 36 -2.24 -8.70 -20.35
C TYR A 36 -1.98 -7.29 -19.85
N HIS A 37 -1.65 -7.15 -18.58
CA HIS A 37 -1.32 -5.85 -18.01
C HIS A 37 -0.08 -5.26 -18.68
N TYR A 38 0.96 -6.07 -18.88
CA TYR A 38 2.17 -5.64 -19.58
C TYR A 38 1.88 -5.25 -21.04
N LEU A 39 1.08 -6.05 -21.74
CA LEU A 39 0.67 -5.78 -23.12
C LEU A 39 -0.10 -4.45 -23.23
N ILE A 40 -1.07 -4.21 -22.34
CA ILE A 40 -1.85 -2.97 -22.35
C ILE A 40 -0.97 -1.77 -22.01
N THR A 41 -0.14 -1.89 -20.97
CA THR A 41 0.75 -0.79 -20.53
C THR A 41 1.79 -0.43 -21.57
N HIS A 42 2.26 -1.41 -22.37
CA HIS A 42 3.30 -1.21 -23.38
C HIS A 42 2.77 -1.27 -24.81
N ALA A 43 1.44 -1.32 -25.01
CA ALA A 43 0.81 -1.42 -26.33
C ALA A 43 1.28 -0.32 -27.29
N MET A 44 1.45 0.90 -26.80
CA MET A 44 1.96 2.03 -27.56
C MET A 44 3.39 1.78 -28.07
N TYR A 45 4.26 1.25 -27.21
CA TYR A 45 5.65 0.95 -27.61
C TYR A 45 5.71 -0.23 -28.57
N LEU A 46 4.87 -1.27 -28.36
CA LEU A 46 4.78 -2.43 -29.23
C LEU A 46 4.28 -2.08 -30.63
N LEU A 47 3.39 -1.08 -30.75
CA LEU A 47 2.91 -0.59 -32.05
C LEU A 47 3.87 0.41 -32.70
N LEU A 48 4.49 1.29 -31.94
CA LEU A 48 5.38 2.33 -32.45
C LEU A 48 6.75 1.79 -32.89
N THR A 49 7.30 0.79 -32.20
CA THR A 49 8.62 0.24 -32.57
C THR A 49 8.66 -0.40 -33.96
N PRO A 50 7.73 -1.27 -34.37
CA PRO A 50 7.73 -1.79 -35.75
C PRO A 50 7.40 -0.71 -36.78
N LEU A 51 6.51 0.24 -36.46
CA LEU A 51 6.20 1.36 -37.34
C LEU A 51 7.42 2.23 -37.59
N LEU A 52 8.16 2.59 -36.53
CA LEU A 52 9.41 3.36 -36.63
C LEU A 52 10.48 2.57 -37.40
N GLY A 53 10.53 1.24 -37.20
CA GLY A 53 11.42 0.36 -37.98
C GLY A 53 11.11 0.42 -39.47
N ILE A 54 9.85 0.29 -39.87
CA ILE A 54 9.42 0.38 -41.26
C ILE A 54 9.74 1.74 -41.85
N VAL A 55 9.42 2.81 -41.10
CA VAL A 55 9.70 4.19 -41.53
C VAL A 55 11.22 4.43 -41.69
N SER A 56 12.05 3.94 -40.77
CA SER A 56 13.50 4.11 -40.84
C SER A 56 14.12 3.33 -42.00
N VAL A 57 13.62 2.12 -42.30
CA VAL A 57 14.04 1.36 -43.48
C VAL A 57 13.63 2.10 -44.77
N HIS A 58 12.40 2.60 -44.84
CA HIS A 58 11.95 3.42 -45.97
C HIS A 58 12.79 4.70 -46.15
N LEU A 59 13.08 5.41 -45.07
CA LEU A 59 13.95 6.59 -45.11
C LEU A 59 15.39 6.26 -45.58
N SER A 60 15.94 5.11 -45.20
CA SER A 60 17.29 4.70 -45.59
C SER A 60 17.38 4.31 -47.05
N THR A 61 16.27 3.98 -47.71
CA THR A 61 16.21 3.64 -49.14
C THR A 61 15.94 4.84 -50.04
N LEU A 62 15.58 6.01 -49.46
CA LEU A 62 15.32 7.24 -50.21
C LEU A 62 16.63 7.91 -50.64
N ASN A 63 16.75 8.23 -51.92
CA ASN A 63 17.83 9.04 -52.47
C ASN A 63 17.60 10.54 -52.11
N LEU A 64 18.68 11.33 -52.13
CA LEU A 64 18.60 12.76 -51.81
C LEU A 64 17.62 13.52 -52.74
N GLN A 65 17.46 13.04 -53.96
CA GLN A 65 16.51 13.57 -54.94
C GLN A 65 15.05 13.28 -54.55
N ASP A 66 14.77 12.08 -54.03
CA ASP A 66 13.44 11.68 -53.55
C ASP A 66 13.04 12.49 -52.32
N LEU A 67 14.00 12.77 -51.43
CA LEU A 67 13.80 13.58 -50.23
C LEU A 67 13.46 15.03 -50.60
N THR A 68 14.15 15.60 -51.58
CA THR A 68 13.86 16.96 -52.08
C THR A 68 12.50 17.05 -52.78
N HIS A 69 12.12 16.00 -53.50
CA HIS A 69 10.81 15.92 -54.16
C HIS A 69 9.70 15.79 -53.15
N LEU A 70 9.89 14.95 -52.10
CA LEU A 70 8.96 14.80 -51.00
C LEU A 70 8.80 16.11 -50.22
N TRP A 71 9.92 16.83 -49.94
CA TRP A 71 9.91 18.10 -49.25
C TRP A 71 9.14 19.16 -50.04
N ASN A 72 9.36 19.25 -51.35
CA ASN A 72 8.63 20.20 -52.21
C ASN A 72 7.15 19.86 -52.29
N HIS A 73 6.80 18.56 -52.37
CA HIS A 73 5.41 18.14 -52.38
C HIS A 73 4.70 18.45 -51.04
N LEU A 74 5.39 18.28 -49.92
CA LEU A 74 4.85 18.63 -48.58
C LEU A 74 4.70 20.14 -48.45
N LYS A 75 5.66 20.93 -48.91
CA LYS A 75 5.65 22.40 -48.83
C LYS A 75 4.49 23.05 -49.57
N PHE A 76 4.10 22.46 -50.71
CA PHE A 76 2.97 22.98 -51.51
C PHE A 76 1.61 22.37 -51.18
N ASN A 77 1.59 21.35 -50.29
CA ASN A 77 0.33 20.71 -49.85
C ASN A 77 -0.04 21.16 -48.45
N LEU A 78 -0.87 22.18 -48.32
CA LEU A 78 -1.33 22.76 -47.06
C LEU A 78 -1.92 21.67 -46.12
N VAL A 79 -2.69 20.73 -46.67
CA VAL A 79 -3.32 19.65 -45.92
C VAL A 79 -2.26 18.72 -45.31
N GLY A 80 -1.23 18.38 -46.11
CA GLY A 80 -0.10 17.56 -45.64
C GLY A 80 0.69 18.22 -44.51
N VAL A 81 0.95 19.52 -44.62
CA VAL A 81 1.65 20.29 -43.58
C VAL A 81 0.84 20.33 -42.27
N VAL A 82 -0.47 20.59 -42.37
CA VAL A 82 -1.36 20.61 -41.19
C VAL A 82 -1.42 19.22 -40.54
N LEU A 83 -1.58 18.16 -41.31
CA LEU A 83 -1.62 16.79 -40.75
C LEU A 83 -0.28 16.39 -40.10
N CYS A 84 0.86 16.68 -40.71
CA CYS A 84 2.17 16.41 -40.13
C CYS A 84 2.41 17.22 -38.86
N SER A 85 2.03 18.50 -38.85
CA SER A 85 2.17 19.32 -37.64
C SER A 85 1.26 18.84 -36.52
N ALA A 86 0.02 18.47 -36.80
CA ALA A 86 -0.90 17.91 -35.82
C ALA A 86 -0.38 16.59 -35.24
N LEU A 87 0.17 15.71 -36.10
CA LEU A 87 0.79 14.44 -35.66
C LEU A 87 2.00 14.70 -34.77
N LEU A 88 2.87 15.64 -35.14
CA LEU A 88 4.03 15.99 -34.31
C LEU A 88 3.62 16.55 -32.94
N VAL A 89 2.66 17.46 -32.92
CA VAL A 89 2.11 17.98 -31.65
C VAL A 89 1.49 16.88 -30.80
N PHE A 90 0.77 15.95 -31.42
CA PHE A 90 0.18 14.81 -30.74
C PHE A 90 1.25 13.88 -30.14
N LEU A 91 2.26 13.51 -30.92
CA LEU A 91 3.37 12.67 -30.46
C LEU A 91 4.19 13.34 -29.35
N PHE A 92 4.40 14.64 -29.47
CA PHE A 92 5.11 15.44 -28.48
C PHE A 92 4.32 15.50 -27.16
N THR A 93 3.03 15.78 -27.23
CA THR A 93 2.15 15.77 -26.05
C THR A 93 2.10 14.39 -25.41
N LEU A 94 1.95 13.32 -26.20
CA LEU A 94 1.98 11.94 -25.69
C LEU A 94 3.30 11.64 -24.98
N TYR A 95 4.44 12.01 -25.55
CA TYR A 95 5.75 11.81 -24.95
C TYR A 95 5.89 12.52 -23.62
N PHE A 96 5.48 13.78 -23.52
CA PHE A 96 5.56 14.54 -22.26
C PHE A 96 4.56 14.05 -21.22
N MET A 97 3.35 13.66 -21.62
CA MET A 97 2.34 13.12 -20.70
C MET A 97 2.66 11.71 -20.22
N SER A 98 3.32 10.88 -21.01
CA SER A 98 3.69 9.52 -20.64
C SER A 98 4.96 9.45 -19.78
N ARG A 99 5.70 10.54 -19.64
CA ARG A 99 6.91 10.56 -18.82
C ARG A 99 6.57 10.48 -17.33
N PRO A 100 6.93 9.39 -16.62
CA PRO A 100 6.66 9.29 -15.20
C PRO A 100 7.46 10.35 -14.45
N ARG A 101 6.78 11.09 -13.58
CA ARG A 101 7.45 12.06 -12.70
C ARG A 101 8.27 11.33 -11.65
N LYS A 102 9.44 11.87 -11.35
CA LYS A 102 10.28 11.33 -10.27
C LYS A 102 9.62 11.66 -8.93
N VAL A 103 9.51 10.64 -8.09
CA VAL A 103 9.03 10.75 -6.70
C VAL A 103 10.21 10.45 -5.79
N TYR A 104 10.40 11.26 -4.76
CA TYR A 104 11.54 11.15 -3.85
C TYR A 104 11.05 10.89 -2.43
N LEU A 105 11.76 9.99 -1.73
CA LEU A 105 11.64 9.84 -0.28
C LEU A 105 12.46 10.97 0.36
N VAL A 106 11.80 11.86 1.09
CA VAL A 106 12.46 13.00 1.72
C VAL A 106 13.09 12.58 3.04
N ASN A 107 12.32 11.93 3.92
CA ASN A 107 12.78 11.46 5.22
C ASN A 107 11.84 10.40 5.77
N PHE A 108 12.22 9.79 6.89
CA PHE A 108 11.40 8.85 7.66
C PHE A 108 11.68 9.01 9.15
N ALA A 109 10.73 8.57 9.97
CA ALA A 109 10.85 8.50 11.41
C ALA A 109 10.35 7.14 11.94
N CYS A 110 10.96 6.71 13.05
CA CYS A 110 10.61 5.46 13.72
C CYS A 110 10.37 5.77 15.19
N TYR A 111 9.10 5.73 15.61
CA TYR A 111 8.77 5.95 17.00
C TYR A 111 9.38 4.85 17.88
N LYS A 112 10.11 5.27 18.89
CA LYS A 112 10.66 4.39 19.92
C LYS A 112 10.05 4.74 21.27
N PRO A 113 9.31 3.81 21.90
CA PRO A 113 8.72 4.04 23.21
C PRO A 113 9.77 4.25 24.31
N GLU A 114 9.31 4.77 25.45
CA GLU A 114 10.14 4.95 26.63
C GLU A 114 10.72 3.63 27.15
N GLN A 115 11.91 3.70 27.74
CA GLN A 115 12.60 2.54 28.30
C GLN A 115 11.76 1.76 29.34
N ALA A 116 10.91 2.45 30.09
CA ALA A 116 10.02 1.84 31.05
C ALA A 116 9.01 0.85 30.46
N ARG A 117 8.75 0.96 29.16
CA ARG A 117 7.86 0.05 28.41
C ARG A 117 8.60 -1.10 27.73
N MET A 118 9.90 -1.21 27.99
CA MET A 118 10.68 -2.31 27.41
C MET A 118 10.27 -3.64 28.05
N CYS A 119 10.05 -4.62 27.21
CA CYS A 119 9.66 -5.95 27.61
C CYS A 119 10.60 -6.98 26.98
N THR A 120 11.34 -7.71 27.80
CA THR A 120 12.14 -8.83 27.34
C THR A 120 11.24 -10.06 27.10
N ARG A 121 11.75 -11.09 26.45
CA ARG A 121 11.03 -12.33 26.23
C ARG A 121 10.61 -13.01 27.54
N GLU A 122 11.47 -12.93 28.54
CA GLU A 122 11.26 -13.50 29.88
C GLU A 122 10.13 -12.75 30.60
N ILE A 123 10.16 -11.41 30.60
CA ILE A 123 9.11 -10.58 31.17
C ILE A 123 7.79 -10.82 30.47
N PHE A 124 7.78 -10.97 29.14
CA PHE A 124 6.58 -11.26 28.40
C PHE A 124 5.95 -12.59 28.80
N MET A 125 6.75 -13.67 28.90
CA MET A 125 6.25 -14.98 29.31
C MET A 125 5.78 -14.99 30.76
N GLU A 126 6.50 -14.36 31.66
CA GLU A 126 6.10 -14.21 33.06
C GLU A 126 4.75 -13.50 33.19
N ARG A 127 4.59 -12.35 32.51
CA ARG A 127 3.33 -11.58 32.53
C ARG A 127 2.17 -12.36 31.89
N SER A 128 2.43 -13.08 30.81
CA SER A 128 1.43 -13.95 30.19
C SER A 128 0.95 -15.05 31.14
N GLY A 129 1.85 -15.65 31.90
CA GLY A 129 1.50 -16.63 32.93
C GLY A 129 0.68 -16.03 34.08
N LEU A 130 1.09 -14.85 34.56
CA LEU A 130 0.40 -14.15 35.65
C LEU A 130 -0.97 -13.59 35.25
N ALA A 131 -1.23 -13.41 33.95
CA ALA A 131 -2.52 -12.93 33.45
C ALA A 131 -3.67 -13.91 33.75
N GLY A 132 -3.39 -15.19 33.96
CA GLY A 132 -4.37 -16.22 34.33
C GLY A 132 -5.41 -16.55 33.26
N VAL A 133 -5.22 -16.04 32.03
CA VAL A 133 -6.17 -16.20 30.91
C VAL A 133 -5.74 -17.36 29.98
N PHE A 134 -4.47 -17.75 30.02
CA PHE A 134 -3.89 -18.71 29.12
C PHE A 134 -3.70 -20.08 29.78
N THR A 135 -4.01 -21.14 29.05
CA THR A 135 -3.70 -22.50 29.44
C THR A 135 -2.20 -22.80 29.29
N GLU A 136 -1.70 -23.86 29.91
CA GLU A 136 -0.29 -24.27 29.76
C GLU A 136 0.09 -24.53 28.30
N ASP A 137 -0.81 -25.15 27.53
CA ASP A 137 -0.60 -25.37 26.08
C ASP A 137 -0.48 -24.07 25.30
N ASN A 138 -1.30 -23.07 25.63
CA ASN A 138 -1.23 -21.75 25.02
C ASN A 138 0.09 -21.05 25.35
N LEU A 139 0.55 -21.14 26.59
CA LEU A 139 1.83 -20.56 27.01
C LEU A 139 3.01 -21.26 26.33
N ALA A 140 2.97 -22.58 26.22
CA ALA A 140 3.97 -23.33 25.49
C ALA A 140 4.01 -22.96 23.99
N PHE A 141 2.85 -22.74 23.39
CA PHE A 141 2.73 -22.28 22.01
C PHE A 141 3.26 -20.85 21.83
N GLN A 142 2.92 -19.93 22.73
CA GLN A 142 3.43 -18.56 22.73
C GLN A 142 4.96 -18.56 22.84
N LYS A 143 5.52 -19.33 23.75
CA LYS A 143 6.98 -19.46 23.92
C LYS A 143 7.65 -19.92 22.63
N LYS A 144 7.10 -20.97 22.00
CA LYS A 144 7.63 -21.50 20.74
C LYS A 144 7.59 -20.46 19.59
N ILE A 145 6.51 -19.68 19.51
CA ILE A 145 6.41 -18.59 18.52
C ILE A 145 7.45 -17.50 18.85
N LEU A 146 7.53 -17.08 20.08
CA LEU A 146 8.43 -16.02 20.53
C LEU A 146 9.89 -16.36 20.22
N GLU A 147 10.30 -17.60 20.46
CA GLU A 147 11.65 -18.10 20.15
C GLU A 147 11.96 -18.09 18.65
N ARG A 148 10.93 -18.33 17.80
CA ARG A 148 11.07 -18.42 16.35
C ARG A 148 10.79 -17.11 15.62
N SER A 149 10.23 -16.12 16.28
CA SER A 149 9.79 -14.86 15.68
C SER A 149 10.94 -13.96 15.22
N GLY A 150 12.14 -14.17 15.69
CA GLY A 150 13.27 -13.26 15.48
C GLY A 150 13.20 -11.98 16.32
N LEU A 151 12.17 -11.80 17.17
CA LEU A 151 12.07 -10.65 18.07
C LEU A 151 13.24 -10.66 19.07
N GLY A 152 13.85 -9.50 19.26
CA GLY A 152 14.94 -9.32 20.21
C GLY A 152 14.47 -9.09 21.64
N GLN A 153 15.41 -8.81 22.53
CA GLN A 153 15.14 -8.49 23.94
C GLN A 153 14.74 -7.03 24.18
N LYS A 154 14.79 -6.19 23.15
CA LYS A 154 14.43 -4.77 23.23
C LYS A 154 13.12 -4.54 22.46
N THR A 155 12.06 -5.15 22.93
CA THR A 155 10.69 -4.96 22.41
C THR A 155 9.92 -4.08 23.38
N TYR A 156 8.88 -3.42 22.92
CA TYR A 156 8.11 -2.48 23.74
C TYR A 156 6.63 -2.82 23.65
N PHE A 157 5.95 -2.74 24.79
CA PHE A 157 4.51 -2.95 24.89
C PHE A 157 3.81 -1.76 25.57
N PRO A 158 2.53 -1.52 25.27
CA PRO A 158 1.75 -0.54 25.99
C PRO A 158 1.56 -0.98 27.44
N GLU A 159 1.41 0.00 28.31
CA GLU A 159 1.21 -0.24 29.74
C GLU A 159 0.00 -1.13 30.05
N ALA A 160 -1.07 -0.97 29.27
CA ALA A 160 -2.30 -1.74 29.43
C ALA A 160 -2.09 -3.26 29.25
N VAL A 161 -1.11 -3.66 28.42
CA VAL A 161 -0.74 -5.07 28.22
C VAL A 161 0.23 -5.54 29.30
N LEU A 162 1.12 -4.67 29.77
CA LEU A 162 2.10 -5.01 30.80
C LEU A 162 1.54 -5.11 32.21
N ARG A 163 0.35 -4.54 32.46
CA ARG A 163 -0.36 -4.67 33.75
C ARG A 163 -0.79 -6.10 34.02
N VAL A 164 -0.87 -6.44 35.31
CA VAL A 164 -1.43 -7.71 35.76
C VAL A 164 -2.60 -7.40 36.72
N PRO A 165 -3.84 -7.75 36.38
CA PRO A 165 -4.28 -8.33 35.08
C PRO A 165 -4.22 -7.30 33.93
N PRO A 166 -4.03 -7.76 32.68
CA PRO A 166 -4.03 -6.88 31.51
C PRO A 166 -5.40 -6.20 31.31
N ASN A 167 -5.42 -5.00 30.75
CA ASN A 167 -6.64 -4.26 30.46
C ASN A 167 -6.87 -4.08 28.96
N PRO A 168 -7.34 -5.10 28.23
CA PRO A 168 -7.57 -5.05 26.79
C PRO A 168 -8.87 -4.31 26.47
N CYS A 169 -8.83 -2.99 26.41
CA CYS A 169 -10.01 -2.20 26.06
C CYS A 169 -9.73 -1.26 24.86
N MET A 170 -10.81 -0.84 24.18
CA MET A 170 -10.73 0.03 23.01
C MET A 170 -10.09 1.39 23.31
N ALA A 171 -10.27 1.91 24.54
CA ALA A 171 -9.67 3.18 24.94
C ALA A 171 -8.14 3.10 25.00
N GLU A 172 -7.60 2.03 25.59
CA GLU A 172 -6.16 1.81 25.68
C GLU A 172 -5.55 1.51 24.30
N ALA A 173 -6.22 0.72 23.46
CA ALA A 173 -5.79 0.47 22.10
C ALA A 173 -5.76 1.76 21.24
N ARG A 174 -6.74 2.63 21.43
CA ARG A 174 -6.76 3.94 20.76
C ARG A 174 -5.63 4.84 21.24
N LYS A 175 -5.42 4.90 22.56
CA LYS A 175 -4.32 5.66 23.18
C LYS A 175 -2.95 5.19 22.69
N GLU A 176 -2.76 3.89 22.55
CA GLU A 176 -1.54 3.32 21.99
C GLU A 176 -1.34 3.77 20.54
N ALA A 177 -2.37 3.62 19.70
CA ALA A 177 -2.32 4.04 18.29
C ALA A 177 -1.99 5.54 18.16
N GLU A 178 -2.64 6.40 18.97
CA GLU A 178 -2.35 7.83 19.03
C GLU A 178 -0.89 8.11 19.40
N THR A 179 -0.43 7.49 20.47
CA THR A 179 0.95 7.70 20.96
C THR A 179 2.00 7.34 19.91
N VAL A 180 1.82 6.20 19.25
CA VAL A 180 2.78 5.72 18.23
C VAL A 180 2.72 6.59 16.96
N MET A 181 1.51 6.88 16.48
CA MET A 181 1.35 7.69 15.28
C MET A 181 1.84 9.12 15.47
N PHE A 182 1.35 9.78 16.52
CA PHE A 182 1.68 11.19 16.73
C PHE A 182 3.17 11.35 17.06
N GLY A 183 3.75 10.47 17.87
CA GLY A 183 5.19 10.52 18.18
C GLY A 183 6.08 10.40 16.95
N ALA A 184 5.72 9.51 16.00
CA ALA A 184 6.50 9.41 14.76
C ALA A 184 6.23 10.56 13.78
N ILE A 185 5.00 11.09 13.73
CA ILE A 185 4.68 12.28 12.92
C ILE A 185 5.41 13.51 13.45
N ASP A 186 5.40 13.73 14.76
CA ASP A 186 6.07 14.87 15.40
C ASP A 186 7.57 14.85 15.08
N GLU A 187 8.23 13.70 15.27
CA GLU A 187 9.63 13.51 14.92
C GLU A 187 9.90 13.79 13.43
N LEU A 188 9.00 13.34 12.55
CA LEU A 188 9.16 13.54 11.11
C LEU A 188 8.94 15.00 10.70
N LEU A 189 7.98 15.69 11.29
CA LEU A 189 7.75 17.12 11.06
C LEU A 189 8.93 17.96 11.56
N GLU A 190 9.47 17.62 12.71
CA GLU A 190 10.67 18.28 13.26
C GLU A 190 11.89 18.09 12.34
N LYS A 191 12.15 16.84 11.91
CA LYS A 191 13.27 16.51 11.02
C LYS A 191 13.19 17.17 9.65
N THR A 192 11.99 17.35 9.13
CA THR A 192 11.79 17.85 7.77
C THR A 192 11.48 19.34 7.71
N GLY A 193 11.02 19.93 8.81
CA GLY A 193 10.53 21.31 8.84
C GLY A 193 9.23 21.53 8.04
N VAL A 194 8.57 20.46 7.58
CA VAL A 194 7.32 20.53 6.82
C VAL A 194 6.19 20.95 7.74
N LYS A 195 5.40 21.91 7.30
CA LYS A 195 4.22 22.34 8.06
C LYS A 195 3.04 21.41 7.77
N ALA A 196 2.24 21.12 8.77
CA ALA A 196 1.04 20.28 8.63
C ALA A 196 0.09 20.76 7.50
N LYS A 197 0.03 22.06 7.24
CA LYS A 197 -0.75 22.67 6.15
C LYS A 197 -0.24 22.35 4.74
N ASP A 198 1.03 21.95 4.61
CA ASP A 198 1.64 21.63 3.32
C ASP A 198 1.44 20.15 2.93
N ILE A 199 0.87 19.35 3.84
CA ILE A 199 0.52 17.95 3.59
C ILE A 199 -0.73 17.91 2.72
N GLY A 200 -0.64 17.32 1.54
CA GLY A 200 -1.75 17.18 0.62
C GLY A 200 -2.31 15.78 0.52
N ILE A 201 -1.50 14.79 0.84
CA ILE A 201 -1.90 13.39 0.79
C ILE A 201 -1.48 12.73 2.10
N LEU A 202 -2.42 12.07 2.75
CA LEU A 202 -2.21 11.28 3.95
C LEU A 202 -2.62 9.83 3.68
N ILE A 203 -1.72 8.90 3.88
CA ILE A 203 -2.00 7.47 3.76
C ILE A 203 -1.63 6.80 5.07
N VAL A 204 -2.63 6.23 5.73
CA VAL A 204 -2.47 5.45 6.96
C VAL A 204 -2.81 4.00 6.66
N ASN A 205 -1.99 3.06 7.09
CA ASN A 205 -2.31 1.66 7.02
C ASN A 205 -2.30 1.01 8.40
N CYS A 206 -3.32 0.25 8.69
CA CYS A 206 -3.39 -0.64 9.84
C CYS A 206 -4.41 -1.72 9.54
N SER A 207 -3.97 -2.98 9.53
CA SER A 207 -4.88 -4.08 9.19
C SER A 207 -5.62 -4.64 10.39
N LEU A 208 -5.08 -4.51 11.59
CA LEU A 208 -5.62 -5.15 12.78
C LEU A 208 -6.51 -4.21 13.60
N PHE A 209 -6.12 -2.96 13.74
CA PHE A 209 -6.87 -1.96 14.52
C PHE A 209 -7.51 -0.92 13.59
N ASN A 210 -8.80 -1.10 13.29
CA ASN A 210 -9.57 -0.23 12.42
C ASN A 210 -10.77 0.39 13.18
N PRO A 211 -10.51 1.39 14.05
CA PRO A 211 -11.56 2.03 14.82
C PRO A 211 -12.42 2.97 14.00
N THR A 212 -13.58 3.34 14.53
CA THR A 212 -14.40 4.45 14.03
C THR A 212 -14.43 5.56 15.11
N PRO A 213 -14.00 6.82 14.78
CA PRO A 213 -13.43 7.29 13.52
C PRO A 213 -12.11 6.62 13.13
N SER A 214 -11.75 6.68 11.82
CA SER A 214 -10.55 6.04 11.30
C SER A 214 -9.26 6.66 11.84
N LEU A 215 -8.15 5.91 11.80
CA LEU A 215 -6.85 6.42 12.22
C LEU A 215 -6.41 7.63 11.39
N SER A 216 -6.71 7.63 10.10
CA SER A 216 -6.42 8.79 9.25
C SER A 216 -7.22 10.02 9.64
N ALA A 217 -8.51 9.86 10.02
CA ALA A 217 -9.33 10.96 10.53
C ALA A 217 -8.78 11.51 11.85
N MET A 218 -8.23 10.65 12.72
CA MET A 218 -7.59 11.09 13.96
C MET A 218 -6.36 11.97 13.69
N VAL A 219 -5.51 11.61 12.73
CA VAL A 219 -4.37 12.42 12.30
C VAL A 219 -4.82 13.76 11.72
N VAL A 220 -5.79 13.75 10.79
CA VAL A 220 -6.33 14.97 10.18
C VAL A 220 -6.85 15.93 11.26
N ASN A 221 -7.56 15.41 12.24
CA ASN A 221 -8.12 16.21 13.32
C ASN A 221 -7.06 16.73 14.29
N HIS A 222 -6.08 15.91 14.66
CA HIS A 222 -5.02 16.29 15.60
C HIS A 222 -4.13 17.41 15.05
N TYR A 223 -3.62 17.24 13.84
CA TYR A 223 -2.73 18.19 13.19
C TYR A 223 -3.43 19.32 12.44
N LYS A 224 -4.78 19.34 12.47
CA LYS A 224 -5.59 20.33 11.75
C LYS A 224 -5.16 20.48 10.29
N LEU A 225 -5.03 19.33 9.62
CA LEU A 225 -4.68 19.32 8.21
C LEU A 225 -5.72 20.10 7.39
N ARG A 226 -5.32 20.55 6.22
CA ARG A 226 -6.20 21.33 5.35
C ARG A 226 -7.44 20.54 4.90
N GLY A 227 -8.57 21.20 4.70
CA GLY A 227 -9.83 20.53 4.36
C GLY A 227 -9.86 19.80 3.01
N ASN A 228 -8.90 20.09 2.12
CA ASN A 228 -8.76 19.41 0.82
C ASN A 228 -7.65 18.34 0.81
N VAL A 229 -7.20 17.86 1.98
CA VAL A 229 -6.24 16.75 2.07
C VAL A 229 -6.88 15.47 1.52
N LEU A 230 -6.14 14.76 0.66
CA LEU A 230 -6.54 13.43 0.20
C LEU A 230 -6.13 12.41 1.28
N SER A 231 -7.12 11.85 1.96
CA SER A 231 -6.91 10.94 3.09
C SER A 231 -7.33 9.53 2.76
N TYR A 232 -6.42 8.59 2.93
CA TYR A 232 -6.63 7.16 2.71
C TYR A 232 -6.35 6.39 3.99
N ASN A 233 -7.23 5.45 4.32
CA ASN A 233 -7.04 4.52 5.43
C ASN A 233 -7.11 3.09 4.88
N LEU A 234 -5.96 2.43 4.80
CA LEU A 234 -5.83 1.08 4.24
C LEU A 234 -5.91 0.05 5.37
N GLY A 235 -6.87 -0.85 5.30
CA GLY A 235 -7.08 -1.90 6.28
C GLY A 235 -7.33 -3.26 5.65
N GLY A 236 -7.23 -4.33 6.44
CA GLY A 236 -7.61 -5.68 6.01
C GLY A 236 -6.68 -6.36 5.00
N MET A 237 -5.53 -5.78 4.68
CA MET A 237 -4.58 -6.31 3.69
C MET A 237 -3.33 -6.93 4.31
N GLY A 238 -3.26 -7.01 5.63
CA GLY A 238 -2.07 -7.50 6.34
C GLY A 238 -0.82 -6.64 6.09
N CYS A 239 0.36 -7.23 6.24
CA CYS A 239 1.64 -6.52 6.09
C CYS A 239 1.92 -6.03 4.65
N SER A 240 1.24 -6.58 3.64
CA SER A 240 1.36 -6.10 2.26
C SER A 240 0.82 -4.69 2.07
N ALA A 241 -0.04 -4.21 2.96
CA ALA A 241 -0.56 -2.84 2.95
C ALA A 241 0.54 -1.80 2.96
N GLY A 242 1.69 -2.10 3.58
CA GLY A 242 2.85 -1.23 3.57
C GLY A 242 3.39 -0.94 2.17
N LEU A 243 3.61 -1.97 1.37
CA LEU A 243 4.08 -1.82 -0.01
C LEU A 243 3.01 -1.18 -0.90
N ILE A 244 1.73 -1.56 -0.69
CA ILE A 244 0.58 -0.97 -1.40
C ILE A 244 0.48 0.52 -1.11
N SER A 245 0.73 0.95 0.14
CA SER A 245 0.71 2.36 0.53
C SER A 245 1.79 3.18 -0.18
N ILE A 246 2.99 2.63 -0.32
CA ILE A 246 4.10 3.28 -1.05
C ILE A 246 3.74 3.40 -2.54
N ASP A 247 3.20 2.35 -3.14
CA ASP A 247 2.80 2.36 -4.54
C ASP A 247 1.65 3.36 -4.78
N LEU A 248 0.65 3.37 -3.90
CA LEU A 248 -0.44 4.35 -3.94
C LEU A 248 0.07 5.78 -3.82
N ALA A 249 0.99 6.04 -2.87
CA ALA A 249 1.61 7.36 -2.71
C ALA A 249 2.33 7.80 -3.99
N LYS A 250 3.12 6.91 -4.59
CA LYS A 250 3.82 7.16 -5.85
C LYS A 250 2.85 7.48 -6.97
N GLN A 251 1.78 6.69 -7.14
CA GLN A 251 0.79 6.89 -8.20
C GLN A 251 0.06 8.24 -8.02
N LEU A 252 -0.39 8.54 -6.81
CA LEU A 252 -1.07 9.81 -6.52
C LEU A 252 -0.17 11.02 -6.78
N LEU A 253 1.11 10.97 -6.41
CA LEU A 253 2.06 12.05 -6.68
C LEU A 253 2.38 12.21 -8.17
N GLN A 254 2.31 11.13 -8.95
CA GLN A 254 2.53 11.19 -10.39
C GLN A 254 1.33 11.78 -11.15
N VAL A 255 0.11 11.52 -10.66
CA VAL A 255 -1.14 11.96 -11.31
C VAL A 255 -1.54 13.37 -10.87
N CYS A 256 -1.38 13.70 -9.58
CA CYS A 256 -1.80 14.98 -9.03
C CYS A 256 -0.83 16.12 -9.41
N CYS A 257 -0.92 16.56 -10.65
CA CYS A 257 -0.03 17.58 -11.25
C CYS A 257 -0.05 18.95 -10.56
N TYR A 258 -1.10 19.28 -9.82
CA TYR A 258 -1.35 20.65 -9.30
C TYR A 258 -1.05 20.83 -7.82
N LEU A 259 -0.66 19.75 -7.15
CA LEU A 259 -0.32 19.78 -5.74
C LEU A 259 1.19 19.55 -5.60
N ALA A 260 1.95 20.64 -5.46
CA ALA A 260 3.27 20.58 -4.82
C ALA A 260 3.04 20.09 -3.39
N THR A 261 3.01 18.75 -3.20
CA THR A 261 2.39 18.17 -2.03
C THR A 261 3.33 17.15 -1.45
N PHE A 262 3.62 17.31 -0.19
CA PHE A 262 4.24 16.26 0.61
C PHE A 262 3.20 15.17 0.85
N THR A 263 3.57 13.91 0.61
CA THR A 263 2.79 12.75 0.98
C THR A 263 3.33 12.19 2.28
N PHE A 264 2.49 12.16 3.28
CA PHE A 264 2.78 11.46 4.53
C PHE A 264 2.30 10.02 4.42
N LEU A 265 3.26 9.11 4.48
CA LEU A 265 3.01 7.68 4.50
C LEU A 265 3.25 7.16 5.92
N PHE A 266 2.23 6.62 6.51
CA PHE A 266 2.29 6.10 7.86
C PHE A 266 2.11 4.59 7.88
N PHE A 267 3.15 3.87 8.33
CA PHE A 267 3.12 2.45 8.58
C PHE A 267 2.96 2.19 10.07
N ILE A 268 1.83 1.65 10.48
CA ILE A 268 1.67 1.10 11.82
C ILE A 268 1.80 -0.41 11.68
N PHE A 269 2.96 -0.93 12.01
CA PHE A 269 3.13 -2.35 12.22
C PHE A 269 2.72 -2.67 13.65
N TYR A 270 1.51 -3.17 13.80
CA TYR A 270 1.08 -3.81 15.02
C TYR A 270 1.56 -5.26 15.00
N PHE A 271 2.58 -5.56 15.76
CA PHE A 271 2.82 -6.90 16.23
C PHE A 271 1.99 -7.10 17.50
N LEU A 272 0.82 -7.68 17.37
CA LEU A 272 0.14 -8.28 18.50
C LEU A 272 0.75 -9.69 18.71
N PRO A 273 1.01 -10.03 19.98
CA PRO A 273 1.47 -11.37 20.34
C PRO A 273 0.40 -12.43 20.07
#